data_71724bc583199156468ed4dfa49a2f17
#
_entry.id   71724bc583199156468ed4dfa49a2f17
#
_cell.length_a   1.000
_cell.length_b   1.000
_cell.length_c   1.000
_cell.angle_alpha   90.00
_cell.angle_beta   90.00
_cell.angle_gamma   90.00
#
_symmetry.space_group_name_H-M   'P 1'
#
loop_
_entity.id
_entity.type
_entity.pdbx_description
1 polymer ?
#
loop_
_entity_poly.entity_id
_entity_poly.type
_entity_poly.pdbx_seq_one_letter_code
_entity_poly.pdbx_strand_id
1 'polypeptide(L)'
;MGEAAVVMQEYLGDAYRFADLFNVVFFQGEQVIEPQMLSEQSERYAVHPPKPQGHPGGQRDDRRKRPGNGKHREEYRDVKKRMEDGTMFRILAVEAQSYVDYTMPLRCMEYDVQEYLKQLRELRSRYMGTGELRNAERLSGIRKQDRLVPVYTLCLYHGEDTWDGPLCLADMMNLEEETVRTRLPFADYPMKLYCINEEDDFDRFRTDLREVFQALACRGDRQRLEQLISSDPAYRRLPADTAAVMAVLMGFWELTENMEYYVTIEESGEERYDMCKALMDLRAEERSIGQEIGQEIGEQIGQHIGQQIGEQIGATGKTVQIVRNMIARGYQNEDICAIAECSEELVQEIREDI
;
A
#
# COMPACT_ATOMS: atom_id res chain seq x y z
N MET A 1 10.46 3.25 3.03
CA MET A 1 9.12 3.41 3.65
C MET A 1 8.30 4.22 2.68
N GLY A 2 7.13 3.71 2.28
CA GLY A 2 6.25 4.43 1.35
C GLY A 2 5.70 5.70 2.00
N GLU A 3 5.50 6.74 1.21
CA GLU A 3 4.87 8.00 1.62
C GLU A 3 3.50 7.76 2.25
N ALA A 4 2.75 6.81 1.75
CA ALA A 4 1.45 6.36 2.26
C ALA A 4 1.49 5.95 3.75
N ALA A 5 2.53 5.23 4.19
CA ALA A 5 2.66 4.81 5.59
C ALA A 5 2.91 6.00 6.53
N VAL A 6 3.67 7.01 6.08
CA VAL A 6 3.91 8.24 6.86
C VAL A 6 2.62 9.03 6.99
N VAL A 7 1.90 9.21 5.88
CA VAL A 7 0.66 9.97 5.83
C VAL A 7 -0.43 9.30 6.67
N MET A 8 -0.59 7.99 6.58
CA MET A 8 -1.54 7.24 7.43
C MET A 8 -1.21 7.37 8.91
N GLN A 9 0.08 7.32 9.28
CA GLN A 9 0.49 7.50 10.66
C GLN A 9 0.16 8.89 11.21
N GLU A 10 0.47 9.94 10.44
CA GLU A 10 0.16 11.32 10.83
C GLU A 10 -1.35 11.51 10.98
N TYR A 11 -2.12 10.97 10.05
CA TYR A 11 -3.57 11.02 10.05
C TYR A 11 -4.20 10.32 11.26
N LEU A 12 -3.71 9.13 11.61
CA LEU A 12 -4.13 8.38 12.80
C LEU A 12 -3.55 8.96 14.10
N GLY A 13 -2.61 9.90 14.02
CA GLY A 13 -2.09 10.64 15.16
C GLY A 13 -3.13 11.57 15.81
N ASP A 14 -4.17 11.98 15.07
CA ASP A 14 -5.27 12.76 15.63
C ASP A 14 -6.01 11.96 16.72
N ALA A 15 -6.31 12.61 17.85
CA ALA A 15 -6.91 11.93 19.01
C ALA A 15 -8.34 11.46 18.77
N TYR A 16 -9.11 12.17 17.94
CA TYR A 16 -10.50 11.79 17.62
C TYR A 16 -10.53 10.55 16.73
N ARG A 17 -9.72 10.54 15.67
CA ARG A 17 -9.58 9.40 14.77
C ARG A 17 -9.00 8.17 15.47
N PHE A 18 -8.00 8.41 16.32
CA PHE A 18 -7.41 7.34 17.12
C PHE A 18 -8.45 6.69 18.06
N ALA A 19 -9.18 7.48 18.82
CA ALA A 19 -10.22 7.00 19.72
C ALA A 19 -11.33 6.26 18.96
N ASP A 20 -11.76 6.82 17.83
CA ASP A 20 -12.81 6.25 16.98
C ASP A 20 -12.42 4.87 16.43
N LEU A 21 -11.19 4.72 15.91
CA LEU A 21 -10.67 3.43 15.45
C LEU A 21 -10.67 2.39 16.57
N PHE A 22 -10.17 2.73 17.76
CA PHE A 22 -10.18 1.80 18.89
C PHE A 22 -11.60 1.47 19.36
N ASN A 23 -12.50 2.45 19.37
CA ASN A 23 -13.89 2.25 19.75
C ASN A 23 -14.60 1.28 18.77
N VAL A 24 -14.38 1.43 17.47
CA VAL A 24 -14.94 0.51 16.48
C VAL A 24 -14.36 -0.90 16.63
N VAL A 25 -13.05 -1.02 16.73
CA VAL A 25 -12.38 -2.33 16.70
C VAL A 25 -12.54 -3.13 18.00
N PHE A 26 -12.52 -2.47 19.15
CA PHE A 26 -12.56 -3.14 20.44
C PHE A 26 -13.93 -3.07 21.13
N PHE A 27 -14.74 -2.06 20.82
CA PHE A 27 -16.01 -1.80 21.49
C PHE A 27 -17.19 -1.71 20.53
N GLN A 28 -17.03 -2.21 19.29
CA GLN A 28 -18.10 -2.29 18.29
C GLN A 28 -18.77 -0.94 17.98
N GLY A 29 -18.04 0.16 18.11
CA GLY A 29 -18.51 1.53 17.90
C GLY A 29 -19.07 2.21 19.15
N GLU A 30 -19.14 1.49 20.31
CA GLU A 30 -19.44 2.15 21.59
C GLU A 30 -18.29 3.11 21.96
N GLN A 31 -18.65 4.33 22.36
CA GLN A 31 -17.67 5.39 22.66
C GLN A 31 -17.15 5.24 24.11
N VAL A 32 -16.24 4.32 24.29
CA VAL A 32 -15.58 4.02 25.57
C VAL A 32 -14.33 4.86 25.76
N ILE A 33 -13.57 5.07 24.66
CA ILE A 33 -12.37 5.90 24.67
C ILE A 33 -12.77 7.28 24.15
N GLU A 34 -12.65 8.30 25.00
CA GLU A 34 -12.87 9.69 24.62
C GLU A 34 -11.54 10.35 24.23
N PRO A 35 -11.49 11.17 23.16
CA PRO A 35 -10.25 11.78 22.68
C PRO A 35 -9.47 12.57 23.74
N GLN A 36 -10.19 13.26 24.63
CA GLN A 36 -9.60 14.04 25.73
C GLN A 36 -8.92 13.20 26.81
N MET A 37 -9.21 11.89 26.89
CA MET A 37 -8.54 10.95 27.79
C MET A 37 -7.16 10.55 27.28
N LEU A 38 -6.85 10.85 26.02
CA LEU A 38 -5.64 10.41 25.33
C LEU A 38 -4.56 11.50 25.35
N SER A 39 -3.36 11.11 25.70
CA SER A 39 -2.15 11.94 25.60
C SER A 39 -1.16 11.35 24.60
N GLU A 40 -0.47 12.21 23.87
CA GLU A 40 0.56 11.78 22.94
C GLU A 40 1.78 11.20 23.64
N GLN A 41 2.32 10.14 23.06
CA GLN A 41 3.59 9.55 23.48
C GLN A 41 4.54 9.57 22.28
N SER A 42 5.28 10.66 22.12
CA SER A 42 6.34 10.74 21.11
C SER A 42 7.63 10.12 21.67
N GLU A 43 7.95 8.90 21.29
CA GLU A 43 9.28 8.34 21.51
C GLU A 43 9.88 7.79 20.21
N ARG A 44 10.99 8.38 19.82
CA ARG A 44 11.87 7.79 18.83
C ARG A 44 12.65 6.67 19.53
N TYR A 45 12.33 5.42 19.28
CA TYR A 45 13.18 4.31 19.71
C TYR A 45 14.48 4.31 18.88
N ALA A 46 15.57 4.80 19.50
CA ALA A 46 16.89 4.47 19.00
C ALA A 46 17.21 3.03 19.40
N VAL A 47 16.98 2.07 18.52
CA VAL A 47 17.50 0.73 18.68
C VAL A 47 19.02 0.82 18.50
N HIS A 48 19.74 0.96 19.61
CA HIS A 48 21.18 0.75 19.58
C HIS A 48 21.44 -0.77 19.47
N PRO A 49 22.07 -1.25 18.40
CA PRO A 49 22.54 -2.64 18.39
C PRO A 49 23.49 -2.81 19.58
N PRO A 50 23.45 -3.96 20.28
CA PRO A 50 24.37 -4.22 21.39
C PRO A 50 25.80 -4.06 20.87
N LYS A 51 26.58 -3.21 21.51
CA LYS A 51 28.01 -3.08 21.21
C LYS A 51 28.64 -4.45 21.37
N PRO A 52 29.34 -5.00 20.39
CA PRO A 52 30.08 -6.23 20.57
C PRO A 52 31.07 -6.02 21.71
N GLN A 53 30.96 -6.83 22.76
CA GLN A 53 31.95 -6.86 23.82
C GLN A 53 33.27 -7.30 23.19
N GLY A 54 34.18 -6.36 23.07
CA GLY A 54 35.52 -6.60 22.54
C GLY A 54 36.29 -7.52 23.48
N HIS A 55 36.65 -8.71 23.03
CA HIS A 55 37.73 -9.47 23.64
C HIS A 55 39.05 -8.72 23.33
N PRO A 56 39.90 -8.51 24.35
CA PRO A 56 41.22 -7.94 24.13
C PRO A 56 42.15 -9.04 23.60
N GLY A 57 42.56 -8.94 22.35
CA GLY A 57 43.64 -9.76 21.80
C GLY A 57 43.31 -10.45 20.49
N GLY A 58 43.60 -9.80 19.36
CA GLY A 58 43.55 -10.40 18.03
C GLY A 58 43.97 -9.41 16.95
N GLN A 59 45.11 -9.69 16.35
CA GLN A 59 45.78 -8.88 15.33
C GLN A 59 44.85 -8.52 14.14
N ARG A 60 44.99 -7.28 13.69
CA ARG A 60 44.31 -6.77 12.48
C ARG A 60 44.80 -7.53 11.25
N ASP A 61 43.91 -8.25 10.60
CA ASP A 61 44.07 -8.68 9.22
C ASP A 61 43.15 -7.83 8.35
N ASP A 62 43.81 -6.94 7.60
CA ASP A 62 43.21 -5.90 6.79
C ASP A 62 43.06 -6.41 5.34
N ARG A 63 42.06 -7.25 5.08
CA ARG A 63 41.58 -7.56 3.71
C ARG A 63 40.28 -8.37 3.75
N ARG A 64 39.13 -7.66 3.65
CA ARG A 64 37.94 -8.01 2.87
C ARG A 64 36.75 -7.17 3.36
N LYS A 65 36.59 -5.99 2.76
CA LYS A 65 35.30 -5.30 2.75
C LYS A 65 34.31 -6.16 1.98
N ARG A 66 33.52 -6.95 2.69
CA ARG A 66 32.24 -7.41 2.17
C ARG A 66 31.29 -6.23 2.27
N PRO A 67 30.53 -5.89 1.20
CA PRO A 67 29.44 -4.93 1.33
C PRO A 67 28.48 -5.48 2.36
N GLY A 68 28.38 -4.81 3.48
CA GLY A 68 27.42 -5.12 4.52
C GLY A 68 26.04 -5.04 3.89
N ASN A 69 25.35 -6.16 3.85
CA ASN A 69 23.93 -6.22 3.61
C ASN A 69 23.27 -5.59 4.83
N GLY A 70 23.27 -4.26 4.89
CA GLY A 70 22.44 -3.48 5.78
C GLY A 70 21.01 -3.71 5.31
N LYS A 71 20.39 -4.79 5.80
CA LYS A 71 18.94 -4.87 5.78
C LYS A 71 18.47 -3.59 6.45
N HIS A 72 17.94 -2.66 5.67
CA HIS A 72 17.07 -1.62 6.16
C HIS A 72 15.97 -2.34 6.95
N ARG A 73 16.08 -2.33 8.26
CA ARG A 73 14.98 -2.67 9.14
C ARG A 73 13.97 -1.57 8.88
N GLU A 74 12.90 -1.88 8.17
CA GLU A 74 11.80 -0.98 7.97
C GLU A 74 11.34 -0.53 9.35
N GLU A 75 11.59 0.72 9.68
CA GLU A 75 11.09 1.33 10.89
C GLU A 75 9.60 1.58 10.66
N TYR A 76 8.77 0.64 11.07
CA TYR A 76 7.34 0.89 11.18
C TYR A 76 7.17 1.97 12.24
N ARG A 77 6.63 3.09 11.82
CA ARG A 77 6.26 4.15 12.74
C ARG A 77 4.92 3.76 13.34
N ASP A 78 4.91 3.56 14.64
CA ASP A 78 3.71 3.29 15.40
C ASP A 78 3.10 4.59 15.94
N VAL A 79 1.77 4.67 15.98
CA VAL A 79 1.05 5.73 16.69
C VAL A 79 0.76 5.23 18.08
N LYS A 80 1.18 5.98 19.09
CA LYS A 80 1.00 5.65 20.51
C LYS A 80 0.24 6.72 21.23
N LYS A 81 -0.75 6.31 22.01
CA LYS A 81 -1.48 7.18 22.95
C LYS A 81 -1.53 6.52 24.32
N ARG A 82 -1.58 7.34 25.35
CA ARG A 82 -1.72 6.91 26.73
C ARG A 82 -2.97 7.50 27.34
N MET A 83 -3.78 6.69 28.00
CA MET A 83 -4.89 7.18 28.83
C MET A 83 -4.41 7.72 30.16
N GLU A 84 -5.27 8.48 30.86
CA GLU A 84 -5.00 9.04 32.19
C GLU A 84 -4.72 7.95 33.25
N ASP A 85 -5.35 6.78 33.15
CA ASP A 85 -5.10 5.61 34.01
C ASP A 85 -3.77 4.91 33.73
N GLY A 86 -3.04 5.36 32.69
CA GLY A 86 -1.78 4.83 32.24
C GLY A 86 -1.87 3.76 31.17
N THR A 87 -3.07 3.29 30.80
CA THR A 87 -3.27 2.30 29.73
C THR A 87 -2.64 2.78 28.42
N MET A 88 -1.90 1.90 27.76
CA MET A 88 -1.20 2.20 26.53
C MET A 88 -1.92 1.60 25.32
N PHE A 89 -2.13 2.42 24.31
CA PHE A 89 -2.66 2.01 23.02
C PHE A 89 -1.63 2.25 21.92
N ARG A 90 -1.56 1.32 20.97
CA ARG A 90 -0.65 1.39 19.83
C ARG A 90 -1.35 0.94 18.55
N ILE A 91 -1.11 1.65 17.47
CA ILE A 91 -1.47 1.23 16.12
C ILE A 91 -0.18 0.94 15.35
N LEU A 92 -0.09 -0.25 14.79
CA LEU A 92 0.89 -0.62 13.77
C LEU A 92 0.17 -0.59 12.44
N ALA A 93 0.37 0.47 11.68
CA ALA A 93 -0.17 0.54 10.31
C ALA A 93 0.73 -0.28 9.38
N VAL A 94 0.14 -1.28 8.74
CA VAL A 94 0.83 -2.19 7.82
C VAL A 94 0.30 -1.96 6.42
N GLU A 95 1.12 -1.35 5.58
CA GLU A 95 0.90 -1.28 4.15
C GLU A 95 1.63 -2.45 3.49
N ALA A 96 0.89 -3.40 2.93
CA ALA A 96 1.46 -4.41 2.06
C ALA A 96 1.38 -3.91 0.62
N GLN A 97 2.42 -3.24 0.13
CA GLN A 97 2.54 -2.89 -1.29
C GLN A 97 2.79 -4.12 -2.18
N SER A 98 3.21 -5.24 -1.58
CA SER A 98 3.55 -6.44 -2.33
C SER A 98 3.33 -7.76 -1.59
N TYR A 99 3.39 -7.81 -0.24
CA TYR A 99 3.31 -9.07 0.52
C TYR A 99 2.89 -8.84 1.97
N VAL A 100 2.08 -9.77 2.49
CA VAL A 100 1.73 -9.86 3.92
C VAL A 100 3.00 -10.18 4.74
N ASP A 101 3.19 -9.50 5.87
CA ASP A 101 4.29 -9.81 6.79
C ASP A 101 3.89 -10.96 7.74
N TYR A 102 4.34 -12.16 7.42
CA TYR A 102 4.07 -13.36 8.21
C TYR A 102 4.68 -13.35 9.62
N THR A 103 5.45 -12.32 9.99
CA THR A 103 6.05 -12.18 11.32
C THR A 103 5.27 -11.26 12.26
N MET A 104 4.12 -10.74 11.83
CA MET A 104 3.38 -9.71 12.56
C MET A 104 3.00 -10.08 14.00
N PRO A 105 2.52 -11.30 14.34
CA PRO A 105 2.26 -11.64 15.74
C PRO A 105 3.49 -11.52 16.63
N LEU A 106 4.64 -11.98 16.14
CA LEU A 106 5.91 -11.88 16.90
C LEU A 106 6.36 -10.41 17.03
N ARG A 107 6.14 -9.59 16.03
CA ARG A 107 6.45 -8.16 16.07
C ARG A 107 5.55 -7.41 17.05
N CYS A 108 4.23 -7.66 17.02
CA CYS A 108 3.32 -7.10 18.00
C CYS A 108 3.75 -7.46 19.43
N MET A 109 4.08 -8.73 19.66
CA MET A 109 4.59 -9.20 20.94
C MET A 109 5.91 -8.51 21.34
N GLU A 110 6.85 -8.34 20.42
CA GLU A 110 8.13 -7.65 20.71
C GLU A 110 7.88 -6.21 21.18
N TYR A 111 6.99 -5.48 20.52
CA TYR A 111 6.65 -4.10 20.90
C TYR A 111 5.96 -4.03 22.25
N ASP A 112 5.04 -4.94 22.54
CA ASP A 112 4.37 -4.97 23.85
C ASP A 112 5.35 -5.29 24.98
N VAL A 113 6.24 -6.26 24.75
CA VAL A 113 7.30 -6.60 25.70
C VAL A 113 8.23 -5.41 25.95
N GLN A 114 8.61 -4.68 24.90
CA GLN A 114 9.45 -3.48 25.06
C GLN A 114 8.78 -2.42 25.94
N GLU A 115 7.46 -2.21 25.78
CA GLU A 115 6.71 -1.26 26.60
C GLU A 115 6.61 -1.73 28.06
N TYR A 116 6.34 -3.03 28.31
CA TYR A 116 6.35 -3.57 29.67
C TYR A 116 7.73 -3.47 30.33
N LEU A 117 8.81 -3.71 29.58
CA LEU A 117 10.17 -3.54 30.09
C LEU A 117 10.49 -2.06 30.41
N LYS A 118 9.93 -1.12 29.65
CA LYS A 118 10.03 0.32 29.95
C LYS A 118 9.33 0.64 31.25
N GLN A 119 8.07 0.25 31.42
CA GLN A 119 7.31 0.43 32.66
C GLN A 119 8.03 -0.17 33.85
N LEU A 120 8.62 -1.38 33.69
CA LEU A 120 9.40 -2.02 34.73
C LEU A 120 10.65 -1.21 35.12
N ARG A 121 11.35 -0.62 34.14
CA ARG A 121 12.50 0.28 34.42
C ARG A 121 12.07 1.52 35.17
N GLU A 122 10.95 2.11 34.80
CA GLU A 122 10.39 3.28 35.47
C GLU A 122 10.01 2.97 36.93
N LEU A 123 9.36 1.83 37.19
CA LEU A 123 9.05 1.36 38.53
C LEU A 123 10.31 1.16 39.36
N ARG A 124 11.31 0.50 38.83
CA ARG A 124 12.59 0.30 39.51
C ARG A 124 13.31 1.60 39.84
N SER A 125 13.26 2.54 38.93
CA SER A 125 13.86 3.86 39.12
C SER A 125 13.25 4.63 40.29
N ARG A 126 11.93 4.49 40.54
CA ARG A 126 11.26 5.13 41.68
C ARG A 126 11.81 4.67 43.01
N TYR A 127 12.24 3.42 43.13
CA TYR A 127 12.74 2.84 44.38
C TYR A 127 14.26 2.89 44.48
N MET A 128 14.98 3.35 43.49
CA MET A 128 16.43 3.41 43.48
C MET A 128 16.93 4.34 44.59
N GLY A 129 17.69 3.84 45.53
CA GLY A 129 18.27 4.61 46.62
C GLY A 129 17.31 4.99 47.77
N THR A 130 16.02 4.64 47.71
CA THR A 130 15.04 5.01 48.74
C THR A 130 15.14 4.12 50.01
N GLY A 131 15.69 2.92 49.89
CA GLY A 131 15.71 1.93 51.01
C GLY A 131 14.33 1.33 51.34
N GLU A 132 13.30 1.60 50.56
CA GLU A 132 11.92 1.17 50.83
C GLU A 132 11.67 -0.31 50.55
N LEU A 133 12.43 -0.91 49.62
CA LEU A 133 12.28 -2.32 49.22
C LEU A 133 12.91 -3.26 50.24
N ARG A 134 12.23 -4.36 50.53
CA ARG A 134 12.67 -5.39 51.51
C ARG A 134 12.68 -6.77 50.87
N ASN A 135 13.58 -7.64 51.31
CA ASN A 135 13.65 -9.06 50.95
C ASN A 135 13.53 -9.29 49.41
N ALA A 136 12.51 -10.04 49.00
CA ALA A 136 12.26 -10.38 47.59
C ALA A 136 12.04 -9.14 46.71
N GLU A 137 11.47 -8.07 47.25
CA GLU A 137 11.26 -6.79 46.51
C GLU A 137 12.60 -6.14 46.16
N ARG A 138 13.61 -6.26 47.04
CA ARG A 138 14.96 -5.76 46.75
C ARG A 138 15.61 -6.51 45.58
N LEU A 139 15.32 -7.81 45.46
CA LEU A 139 15.82 -8.61 44.34
C LEU A 139 15.14 -8.25 43.02
N SER A 140 13.84 -8.08 43.03
CA SER A 140 13.05 -7.73 41.83
C SER A 140 13.12 -6.25 41.49
N GLY A 141 13.42 -5.38 42.44
CA GLY A 141 13.46 -3.91 42.30
C GLY A 141 12.09 -3.24 42.26
N ILE A 142 11.02 -3.98 42.59
CA ILE A 142 9.62 -3.50 42.64
C ILE A 142 8.93 -4.07 43.88
N ARG A 143 7.84 -3.44 44.31
CA ARG A 143 7.00 -3.94 45.39
C ARG A 143 6.04 -5.02 44.90
N LYS A 144 5.61 -5.90 45.81
CA LYS A 144 4.66 -6.98 45.52
C LYS A 144 3.31 -6.46 44.98
N GLN A 145 2.89 -5.29 45.42
CA GLN A 145 1.63 -4.65 44.96
C GLN A 145 1.75 -3.86 43.67
N ASP A 146 2.95 -3.56 43.20
CA ASP A 146 3.11 -2.85 41.91
C ASP A 146 2.52 -3.66 40.78
N ARG A 147 1.93 -2.97 39.84
CA ARG A 147 1.33 -3.54 38.63
C ARG A 147 1.82 -2.77 37.42
N LEU A 148 2.01 -3.50 36.33
CA LEU A 148 2.18 -2.90 35.00
C LEU A 148 0.81 -2.55 34.44
N VAL A 149 0.78 -1.54 33.59
CA VAL A 149 -0.43 -1.12 32.88
C VAL A 149 -0.54 -1.90 31.58
N PRO A 150 -1.72 -2.37 31.18
CA PRO A 150 -1.87 -3.13 29.94
C PRO A 150 -1.50 -2.30 28.71
N VAL A 151 -0.99 -2.99 27.69
CA VAL A 151 -0.74 -2.44 26.36
C VAL A 151 -1.70 -3.12 25.39
N TYR A 152 -2.39 -2.32 24.57
CA TYR A 152 -3.29 -2.81 23.54
C TYR A 152 -2.73 -2.41 22.18
N THR A 153 -2.22 -3.38 21.42
CA THR A 153 -1.66 -3.17 20.09
C THR A 153 -2.67 -3.60 19.04
N LEU A 154 -3.01 -2.69 18.13
CA LEU A 154 -3.83 -2.93 16.94
C LEU A 154 -2.93 -2.98 15.72
N CYS A 155 -2.98 -4.07 14.97
CA CYS A 155 -2.43 -4.16 13.63
C CYS A 155 -3.50 -3.72 12.63
N LEU A 156 -3.29 -2.57 12.00
CA LEU A 156 -4.18 -2.04 10.96
C LEU A 156 -3.61 -2.41 9.59
N TYR A 157 -4.30 -3.28 8.88
CA TYR A 157 -3.94 -3.69 7.53
C TYR A 157 -4.78 -2.93 6.51
N HIS A 158 -4.10 -2.24 5.61
CA HIS A 158 -4.74 -1.49 4.52
C HIS A 158 -4.19 -1.88 3.14
N GLY A 159 -3.70 -3.13 2.99
CA GLY A 159 -3.32 -3.72 1.72
C GLY A 159 -4.52 -3.99 0.81
N GLU A 160 -4.26 -4.26 -0.48
CA GLU A 160 -5.32 -4.64 -1.44
C GLU A 160 -5.67 -6.13 -1.35
N ASP A 161 -4.66 -6.96 -1.09
CA ASP A 161 -4.85 -8.40 -0.98
C ASP A 161 -5.51 -8.77 0.36
N THR A 162 -6.19 -9.90 0.38
CA THR A 162 -6.72 -10.49 1.62
C THR A 162 -5.57 -10.89 2.54
N TRP A 163 -5.75 -10.70 3.84
CA TRP A 163 -4.75 -11.15 4.80
C TRP A 163 -4.69 -12.67 4.87
N ASP A 164 -3.56 -13.26 4.49
CA ASP A 164 -3.30 -14.71 4.54
C ASP A 164 -2.23 -15.09 5.58
N GLY A 165 -1.79 -14.12 6.40
CA GLY A 165 -0.76 -14.32 7.41
C GLY A 165 -1.28 -14.86 8.75
N PRO A 166 -0.38 -15.22 9.66
CA PRO A 166 -0.73 -15.70 10.99
C PRO A 166 -1.47 -14.63 11.80
N LEU A 167 -2.42 -15.06 12.63
CA LEU A 167 -3.18 -14.21 13.54
C LEU A 167 -2.71 -14.31 15.00
N CYS A 168 -1.93 -15.35 15.30
CA CYS A 168 -1.40 -15.56 16.64
C CYS A 168 -0.01 -16.22 16.58
N LEU A 169 0.68 -16.24 17.69
CA LEU A 169 2.00 -16.85 17.76
C LEU A 169 1.94 -18.37 17.52
N ALA A 170 0.85 -19.04 17.90
CA ALA A 170 0.66 -20.46 17.67
C ALA A 170 0.67 -20.82 16.17
N ASP A 171 0.11 -19.96 15.29
CA ASP A 171 0.12 -20.16 13.84
C ASP A 171 1.53 -20.17 13.24
N MET A 172 2.50 -19.59 13.96
CA MET A 172 3.90 -19.54 13.54
C MET A 172 4.71 -20.73 14.10
N MET A 173 4.12 -21.60 14.96
CA MET A 173 4.81 -22.67 15.66
C MET A 173 4.59 -24.02 14.97
N ASN A 174 5.62 -24.85 14.98
CA ASN A 174 5.48 -26.23 14.52
C ASN A 174 4.80 -27.08 15.63
N LEU A 175 3.45 -27.08 15.62
CA LEU A 175 2.62 -27.80 16.58
C LEU A 175 1.90 -29.02 15.97
N GLU A 176 2.08 -29.29 14.66
CA GLU A 176 1.33 -30.29 13.90
C GLU A 176 1.73 -31.76 14.16
N GLU A 177 2.92 -32.02 14.69
CA GLU A 177 3.35 -33.39 14.96
C GLU A 177 2.78 -33.90 16.29
N GLU A 178 2.31 -35.17 16.34
CA GLU A 178 1.94 -35.90 17.56
C GLU A 178 3.14 -36.15 18.47
N THR A 179 3.69 -35.12 19.02
CA THR A 179 4.88 -35.11 19.88
C THR A 179 4.52 -34.57 21.24
N VAL A 180 5.52 -34.51 22.11
CA VAL A 180 5.40 -33.85 23.42
C VAL A 180 4.86 -32.43 23.30
N ARG A 181 5.10 -31.74 22.16
CA ARG A 181 4.63 -30.37 21.88
C ARG A 181 3.10 -30.22 21.93
N THR A 182 2.34 -31.16 21.38
CA THR A 182 0.88 -31.11 21.40
C THR A 182 0.26 -31.39 22.77
N ARG A 183 1.05 -31.99 23.69
CA ARG A 183 0.63 -32.31 25.05
C ARG A 183 1.04 -31.29 26.08
N LEU A 184 1.94 -30.38 25.75
CA LEU A 184 2.36 -29.28 26.61
C LEU A 184 1.50 -28.05 26.38
N PRO A 185 1.07 -27.34 27.44
CA PRO A 185 0.34 -26.09 27.28
C PRO A 185 1.29 -25.04 26.65
N PHE A 186 0.87 -24.47 25.54
CA PHE A 186 1.54 -23.35 24.89
C PHE A 186 0.82 -22.05 25.27
N ALA A 187 1.58 -21.09 25.77
CA ALA A 187 1.06 -19.76 26.04
C ALA A 187 1.04 -18.95 24.72
N ASP A 188 -0.12 -18.81 24.12
CA ASP A 188 -0.28 -18.10 22.87
C ASP A 188 -0.31 -16.58 23.05
N TYR A 189 0.02 -15.87 21.98
CA TYR A 189 -0.11 -14.43 21.87
C TYR A 189 -0.98 -14.09 20.65
N PRO A 190 -2.27 -13.80 20.85
CA PRO A 190 -3.17 -13.38 19.77
C PRO A 190 -2.88 -11.94 19.36
N MET A 191 -2.77 -11.71 18.05
CA MET A 191 -2.69 -10.37 17.47
C MET A 191 -4.10 -9.82 17.22
N LYS A 192 -4.33 -8.56 17.55
CA LYS A 192 -5.56 -7.88 17.12
C LYS A 192 -5.31 -7.27 15.75
N LEU A 193 -5.91 -7.87 14.73
CA LEU A 193 -5.85 -7.42 13.35
C LEU A 193 -7.18 -6.74 12.97
N TYR A 194 -7.09 -5.65 12.20
CA TYR A 194 -8.20 -5.01 11.51
C TYR A 194 -7.83 -4.82 10.04
N CYS A 195 -8.54 -5.53 9.15
CA CYS A 195 -8.36 -5.48 7.70
C CYS A 195 -9.40 -4.56 7.10
N ILE A 196 -8.99 -3.43 6.52
CA ILE A 196 -9.91 -2.45 5.93
C ILE A 196 -10.66 -3.04 4.73
N ASN A 197 -9.97 -3.83 3.89
CA ASN A 197 -10.56 -4.44 2.69
C ASN A 197 -11.53 -5.60 2.97
N GLU A 198 -11.59 -6.10 4.21
CA GLU A 198 -12.50 -7.17 4.64
C GLU A 198 -13.67 -6.64 5.49
N GLU A 199 -13.73 -5.32 5.72
CA GLU A 199 -14.79 -4.68 6.50
C GLU A 199 -15.95 -4.26 5.60
N ASP A 200 -17.18 -4.51 6.07
CA ASP A 200 -18.42 -4.20 5.35
C ASP A 200 -19.19 -3.03 5.99
N ASP A 201 -18.96 -2.75 7.28
CA ASP A 201 -19.74 -1.79 8.05
C ASP A 201 -18.87 -0.65 8.59
N PHE A 202 -18.67 0.35 7.74
CA PHE A 202 -17.95 1.58 8.08
C PHE A 202 -18.82 2.64 8.78
N ASP A 203 -20.13 2.46 8.83
CA ASP A 203 -21.05 3.44 9.46
C ASP A 203 -20.91 3.47 11.00
N ARG A 204 -20.14 2.54 11.55
CA ARG A 204 -19.76 2.53 12.97
C ARG A 204 -18.73 3.61 13.31
N PHE A 205 -17.98 4.11 12.32
CA PHE A 205 -17.06 5.23 12.52
C PHE A 205 -17.83 6.55 12.62
N ARG A 206 -17.38 7.43 13.52
CA ARG A 206 -17.97 8.76 13.75
C ARG A 206 -17.12 9.89 13.21
N THR A 207 -15.90 9.60 12.82
CA THR A 207 -14.96 10.52 12.19
C THR A 207 -14.88 10.25 10.69
N ASP A 208 -14.12 11.08 10.01
CA ASP A 208 -13.77 10.94 8.58
C ASP A 208 -12.89 9.71 8.26
N LEU A 209 -12.58 8.88 9.26
CA LEU A 209 -12.07 7.52 9.03
C LEU A 209 -13.03 6.68 8.19
N ARG A 210 -14.35 6.94 8.31
CA ARG A 210 -15.38 6.29 7.51
C ARG A 210 -15.08 6.46 6.01
N GLU A 211 -14.92 7.70 5.57
CA GLU A 211 -14.70 8.03 4.16
C GLU A 211 -13.36 7.46 3.66
N VAL A 212 -12.30 7.60 4.46
CA VAL A 212 -10.98 7.08 4.09
C VAL A 212 -11.00 5.55 3.97
N PHE A 213 -11.58 4.86 4.94
CA PHE A 213 -11.57 3.38 4.95
C PHE A 213 -12.52 2.79 3.91
N GLN A 214 -13.69 3.40 3.67
CA GLN A 214 -14.57 2.99 2.58
C GLN A 214 -13.89 3.12 1.21
N ALA A 215 -13.20 4.23 0.98
CA ALA A 215 -12.46 4.44 -0.26
C ALA A 215 -11.31 3.43 -0.40
N LEU A 216 -10.53 3.18 0.67
CA LEU A 216 -9.49 2.16 0.68
C LEU A 216 -10.01 0.76 0.39
N ALA A 217 -11.15 0.38 0.96
CA ALA A 217 -11.80 -0.91 0.69
C ALA A 217 -12.25 -1.07 -0.78
N CYS A 218 -12.46 0.06 -1.48
CA CYS A 218 -12.88 0.06 -2.88
C CYS A 218 -11.73 0.32 -3.88
N ARG A 219 -10.50 0.57 -3.43
CA ARG A 219 -9.42 1.06 -4.31
C ARG A 219 -9.03 0.09 -5.43
N GLY A 220 -9.17 -1.22 -5.22
CA GLY A 220 -8.95 -2.25 -6.23
C GLY A 220 -10.06 -2.33 -7.29
N ASP A 221 -11.24 -1.75 -7.03
CA ASP A 221 -12.37 -1.69 -7.96
C ASP A 221 -12.70 -0.24 -8.34
N ARG A 222 -12.18 0.18 -9.48
CA ARG A 222 -12.35 1.54 -9.99
C ARG A 222 -13.80 1.98 -10.12
N GLN A 223 -14.69 1.09 -10.57
CA GLN A 223 -16.11 1.44 -10.79
C GLN A 223 -16.82 1.62 -9.44
N ARG A 224 -16.53 0.74 -8.48
CA ARG A 224 -17.08 0.81 -7.13
C ARG A 224 -16.60 2.06 -6.40
N LEU A 225 -15.33 2.42 -6.54
CA LEU A 225 -14.76 3.64 -5.97
C LEU A 225 -15.42 4.91 -6.54
N GLU A 226 -15.60 4.98 -7.88
CA GLU A 226 -16.28 6.08 -8.53
C GLU A 226 -17.74 6.20 -8.08
N GLN A 227 -18.44 5.08 -7.98
CA GLN A 227 -19.82 5.06 -7.51
C GLN A 227 -19.91 5.53 -6.05
N LEU A 228 -19.02 5.07 -5.19
CA LEU A 228 -18.96 5.49 -3.78
C LEU A 228 -18.76 7.00 -3.68
N ILE A 229 -17.70 7.55 -4.28
CA ILE A 229 -17.35 8.97 -4.17
C ILE A 229 -18.43 9.87 -4.82
N SER A 230 -19.08 9.42 -5.90
CA SER A 230 -20.11 10.22 -6.57
C SER A 230 -21.46 10.20 -5.84
N SER A 231 -21.80 9.09 -5.17
CA SER A 231 -23.10 8.90 -4.52
C SER A 231 -23.18 9.42 -3.10
N ASP A 232 -22.06 9.38 -2.33
CA ASP A 232 -22.05 9.86 -0.95
C ASP A 232 -21.65 11.35 -0.88
N PRO A 233 -22.55 12.23 -0.38
CA PRO A 233 -22.27 13.67 -0.28
C PRO A 233 -21.09 14.03 0.60
N ALA A 234 -20.68 13.15 1.53
CA ALA A 234 -19.56 13.39 2.42
C ALA A 234 -18.25 13.64 1.65
N TYR A 235 -18.05 12.96 0.52
CA TYR A 235 -16.86 13.15 -0.34
C TYR A 235 -16.79 14.51 -1.04
N ARG A 236 -17.87 15.32 -1.01
CA ARG A 236 -17.87 16.69 -1.54
C ARG A 236 -17.43 17.72 -0.53
N ARG A 237 -17.27 17.32 0.74
CA ARG A 237 -17.00 18.24 1.86
C ARG A 237 -15.98 17.66 2.83
N LEU A 238 -14.95 17.01 2.32
CA LEU A 238 -13.90 16.43 3.15
C LEU A 238 -13.04 17.52 3.82
N PRO A 239 -12.57 17.31 5.06
CA PRO A 239 -11.49 18.11 5.63
C PRO A 239 -10.25 18.10 4.74
N ALA A 240 -9.44 19.16 4.82
CA ALA A 240 -8.24 19.31 3.98
C ALA A 240 -7.24 18.17 4.15
N ASP A 241 -6.97 17.80 5.39
CA ASP A 241 -6.06 16.70 5.75
C ASP A 241 -6.59 15.34 5.30
N THR A 242 -7.90 15.10 5.41
CA THR A 242 -8.55 13.88 4.95
C THR A 242 -8.47 13.73 3.43
N ALA A 243 -8.74 14.81 2.69
CA ALA A 243 -8.64 14.81 1.23
C ALA A 243 -7.19 14.56 0.77
N ALA A 244 -6.20 15.18 1.43
CA ALA A 244 -4.78 14.97 1.16
C ALA A 244 -4.36 13.52 1.43
N VAL A 245 -4.78 12.95 2.56
CA VAL A 245 -4.52 11.54 2.91
C VAL A 245 -5.13 10.60 1.87
N MET A 246 -6.39 10.84 1.48
CA MET A 246 -7.04 10.03 0.45
C MET A 246 -6.29 10.10 -0.89
N ALA A 247 -5.89 11.28 -1.34
CA ALA A 247 -5.15 11.45 -2.58
C ALA A 247 -3.85 10.62 -2.59
N VAL A 248 -3.08 10.66 -1.50
CA VAL A 248 -1.85 9.88 -1.35
C VAL A 248 -2.13 8.38 -1.29
N LEU A 249 -3.10 7.94 -0.48
CA LEU A 249 -3.39 6.51 -0.28
C LEU A 249 -4.01 5.85 -1.52
N MET A 250 -4.73 6.63 -2.35
CA MET A 250 -5.31 6.18 -3.60
C MET A 250 -4.35 6.29 -4.80
N GLY A 251 -3.15 6.87 -4.59
CA GLY A 251 -2.19 7.08 -5.68
C GLY A 251 -2.59 8.18 -6.67
N PHE A 252 -3.45 9.12 -6.26
CA PHE A 252 -3.88 10.25 -7.08
C PHE A 252 -2.92 11.44 -6.93
N TRP A 253 -1.67 11.22 -7.33
CA TRP A 253 -0.58 12.21 -7.15
C TRP A 253 -0.87 13.55 -7.83
N GLU A 254 -1.52 13.53 -8.98
CA GLU A 254 -1.93 14.74 -9.70
C GLU A 254 -2.88 15.60 -8.87
N LEU A 255 -3.72 14.98 -8.03
CA LEU A 255 -4.61 15.73 -7.15
C LEU A 255 -3.85 16.42 -6.02
N THR A 256 -2.74 15.85 -5.55
CA THR A 256 -1.96 16.47 -4.45
C THR A 256 -1.33 17.80 -4.87
N GLU A 257 -0.97 17.95 -6.16
CA GLU A 257 -0.40 19.18 -6.72
C GLU A 257 -1.46 20.25 -7.01
N ASN A 258 -2.71 19.84 -7.19
CA ASN A 258 -3.79 20.69 -7.66
C ASN A 258 -4.96 20.82 -6.65
N MET A 259 -4.74 20.45 -5.40
CA MET A 259 -5.80 20.43 -4.36
C MET A 259 -6.53 21.77 -4.21
N GLU A 260 -5.83 22.89 -4.37
CA GLU A 260 -6.39 24.23 -4.24
C GLU A 260 -7.56 24.54 -5.21
N TYR A 261 -7.65 23.86 -6.35
CA TYR A 261 -8.76 24.02 -7.32
C TYR A 261 -10.07 23.39 -6.86
N TYR A 262 -10.02 22.53 -5.86
CA TYR A 262 -11.16 21.77 -5.35
C TYR A 262 -11.60 22.21 -3.96
N VAL A 263 -11.02 23.31 -3.48
CA VAL A 263 -11.36 23.90 -2.18
C VAL A 263 -12.65 24.72 -2.28
N THR A 264 -13.53 24.51 -1.32
CA THR A 264 -14.66 25.39 -1.02
C THR A 264 -14.51 25.91 0.39
N ILE A 265 -14.74 27.22 0.60
CA ILE A 265 -14.70 27.82 1.93
C ILE A 265 -16.14 27.90 2.44
N GLU A 266 -16.40 27.27 3.59
CA GLU A 266 -17.72 27.32 4.24
C GLU A 266 -17.95 28.65 4.95
N GLU A 267 -19.19 28.91 5.35
CA GLU A 267 -19.56 30.12 6.11
C GLU A 267 -18.80 30.23 7.46
N SER A 268 -18.36 29.07 8.00
CA SER A 268 -17.49 28.99 9.19
C SER A 268 -16.06 29.47 8.94
N GLY A 269 -15.65 29.63 7.69
CA GLY A 269 -14.27 29.89 7.28
C GLY A 269 -13.42 28.62 7.14
N GLU A 270 -13.98 27.43 7.34
CA GLU A 270 -13.28 26.15 7.17
C GLU A 270 -13.17 25.78 5.69
N GLU A 271 -11.99 25.29 5.33
CA GLU A 271 -11.72 24.74 4.00
C GLU A 271 -12.26 23.31 3.88
N ARG A 272 -13.02 23.07 2.83
CA ARG A 272 -13.56 21.76 2.47
C ARG A 272 -13.18 21.41 1.04
N TYR A 273 -12.92 20.13 0.79
CA TYR A 273 -12.50 19.63 -0.50
C TYR A 273 -13.59 18.79 -1.16
N ASP A 274 -13.85 19.06 -2.44
CA ASP A 274 -14.75 18.27 -3.28
C ASP A 274 -13.95 17.19 -4.01
N MET A 275 -13.79 16.04 -3.36
CA MET A 275 -13.11 14.87 -3.95
C MET A 275 -13.89 14.30 -5.13
N CYS A 276 -15.22 14.42 -5.15
CA CYS A 276 -16.04 13.98 -6.27
C CYS A 276 -15.70 14.76 -7.54
N LYS A 277 -15.61 16.11 -7.45
CA LYS A 277 -15.22 16.96 -8.57
C LYS A 277 -13.78 16.67 -9.00
N ALA A 278 -12.85 16.57 -8.05
CA ALA A 278 -11.45 16.26 -8.32
C ALA A 278 -11.28 14.96 -9.11
N LEU A 279 -11.97 13.90 -8.70
CA LEU A 279 -11.94 12.62 -9.41
C LEU A 279 -12.57 12.70 -10.81
N MET A 280 -13.66 13.46 -10.98
CA MET A 280 -14.29 13.66 -12.29
C MET A 280 -13.38 14.39 -13.27
N ASP A 281 -12.70 15.44 -12.82
CA ASP A 281 -11.79 16.23 -13.65
C ASP A 281 -10.57 15.40 -14.06
N LEU A 282 -9.96 14.66 -13.13
CA LEU A 282 -8.87 13.73 -13.41
C LEU A 282 -9.27 12.71 -14.50
N ARG A 283 -10.50 12.17 -14.42
CA ARG A 283 -11.03 11.22 -15.40
C ARG A 283 -11.27 11.83 -16.77
N ALA A 284 -11.71 13.09 -16.81
CA ALA A 284 -11.88 13.79 -18.07
C ALA A 284 -10.53 13.99 -18.77
N GLU A 285 -9.51 14.34 -18.01
CA GLU A 285 -8.13 14.50 -18.50
C GLU A 285 -7.55 13.17 -19.01
N GLU A 286 -7.63 12.08 -18.24
CA GLU A 286 -7.19 10.74 -18.67
C GLU A 286 -7.86 10.29 -19.97
N ARG A 287 -9.18 10.58 -20.15
CA ARG A 287 -9.91 10.25 -21.38
C ARG A 287 -9.42 11.08 -22.57
N SER A 288 -9.15 12.37 -22.35
CA SER A 288 -8.62 13.25 -23.40
C SER A 288 -7.26 12.76 -23.89
N ILE A 289 -6.34 12.49 -22.95
CA ILE A 289 -5.01 11.95 -23.26
C ILE A 289 -5.12 10.60 -23.98
N GLY A 290 -5.98 9.71 -23.51
CA GLY A 290 -6.21 8.41 -24.14
C GLY A 290 -6.75 8.52 -25.57
N GLN A 291 -7.63 9.50 -25.84
CA GLN A 291 -8.13 9.76 -27.20
C GLN A 291 -7.05 10.31 -28.12
N GLU A 292 -6.23 11.26 -27.65
CA GLU A 292 -5.11 11.82 -28.42
C GLU A 292 -4.09 10.74 -28.81
N ILE A 293 -3.66 9.92 -27.82
CA ILE A 293 -2.75 8.79 -28.07
C ILE A 293 -3.36 7.79 -29.04
N GLY A 294 -4.64 7.44 -28.86
CA GLY A 294 -5.35 6.51 -29.73
C GLY A 294 -5.45 7.03 -31.17
N GLN A 295 -5.68 8.33 -31.36
CA GLN A 295 -5.71 8.95 -32.68
C GLN A 295 -4.32 8.94 -33.34
N GLU A 296 -3.28 9.32 -32.60
CA GLU A 296 -1.91 9.35 -33.14
C GLU A 296 -1.43 7.95 -33.55
N ILE A 297 -1.66 6.93 -32.71
CA ILE A 297 -1.34 5.54 -33.06
C ILE A 297 -2.16 5.09 -34.28
N GLY A 298 -3.45 5.41 -34.35
CA GLY A 298 -4.32 5.08 -35.48
C GLY A 298 -3.84 5.71 -36.81
N GLU A 299 -3.41 6.96 -36.76
CA GLU A 299 -2.84 7.66 -37.93
C GLU A 299 -1.51 7.02 -38.38
N GLN A 300 -0.62 6.71 -37.48
CA GLN A 300 0.67 6.06 -37.79
C GLN A 300 0.47 4.66 -38.40
N ILE A 301 -0.41 3.86 -37.83
CA ILE A 301 -0.74 2.54 -38.36
C ILE A 301 -1.39 2.65 -39.73
N GLY A 302 -2.34 3.57 -39.90
CA GLY A 302 -3.04 3.82 -41.16
C GLY A 302 -2.08 4.25 -42.27
N GLN A 303 -1.13 5.16 -42.01
CA GLN A 303 -0.10 5.57 -42.92
C GLN A 303 0.81 4.40 -43.33
N HIS A 304 1.28 3.61 -42.36
CA HIS A 304 2.16 2.47 -42.63
C HIS A 304 1.49 1.39 -43.47
N ILE A 305 0.26 1.01 -43.12
CA ILE A 305 -0.53 0.04 -43.89
C ILE A 305 -0.84 0.60 -45.30
N GLY A 306 -1.23 1.87 -45.39
CA GLY A 306 -1.51 2.53 -46.67
C GLY A 306 -0.28 2.54 -47.58
N GLN A 307 0.90 2.81 -47.05
CA GLN A 307 2.15 2.76 -47.81
C GLN A 307 2.47 1.33 -48.28
N GLN A 308 2.37 0.32 -47.45
CA GLN A 308 2.61 -1.07 -47.84
C GLN A 308 1.66 -1.55 -48.90
N ILE A 309 0.38 -1.27 -48.75
CA ILE A 309 -0.62 -1.62 -49.77
C ILE A 309 -0.34 -0.87 -51.11
N GLY A 310 -0.02 0.42 -51.03
CA GLY A 310 0.33 1.24 -52.20
C GLY A 310 1.56 0.71 -52.93
N GLU A 311 2.60 0.30 -52.22
CA GLU A 311 3.82 -0.34 -52.77
C GLU A 311 3.48 -1.69 -53.47
N GLN A 312 2.65 -2.53 -52.84
CA GLN A 312 2.24 -3.80 -53.41
C GLN A 312 1.41 -3.64 -54.68
N ILE A 313 0.42 -2.73 -54.64
CA ILE A 313 -0.43 -2.42 -55.82
C ILE A 313 0.41 -1.83 -56.95
N GLY A 314 1.34 -0.94 -56.62
CA GLY A 314 2.26 -0.35 -57.58
C GLY A 314 3.20 -1.35 -58.22
N ALA A 315 3.74 -2.28 -57.44
CA ALA A 315 4.59 -3.39 -57.92
C ALA A 315 3.81 -4.33 -58.84
N THR A 316 2.61 -4.77 -58.43
CA THR A 316 1.72 -5.63 -59.25
C THR A 316 1.31 -4.92 -60.54
N GLY A 317 0.95 -3.65 -60.49
CA GLY A 317 0.59 -2.86 -61.66
C GLY A 317 1.74 -2.76 -62.69
N LYS A 318 2.97 -2.55 -62.22
CA LYS A 318 4.17 -2.55 -63.08
C LYS A 318 4.40 -3.92 -63.72
N THR A 319 4.28 -5.01 -62.96
CA THR A 319 4.43 -6.40 -63.46
C THR A 319 3.40 -6.67 -64.54
N VAL A 320 2.14 -6.35 -64.35
CA VAL A 320 1.07 -6.46 -65.34
C VAL A 320 1.38 -5.67 -66.62
N GLN A 321 1.90 -4.46 -66.49
CA GLN A 321 2.26 -3.62 -67.65
C GLN A 321 3.45 -4.20 -68.44
N ILE A 322 4.45 -4.75 -67.72
CA ILE A 322 5.61 -5.45 -68.35
C ILE A 322 5.10 -6.67 -69.12
N VAL A 323 4.27 -7.51 -68.53
CA VAL A 323 3.67 -8.70 -69.15
C VAL A 323 2.90 -8.32 -70.41
N ARG A 324 2.03 -7.33 -70.36
CA ARG A 324 1.28 -6.83 -71.56
C ARG A 324 2.20 -6.39 -72.68
N ASN A 325 3.25 -5.66 -72.38
CA ASN A 325 4.21 -5.18 -73.37
C ASN A 325 5.01 -6.35 -74.00
N MET A 326 5.34 -7.36 -73.24
CA MET A 326 6.04 -8.56 -73.74
C MET A 326 5.15 -9.44 -74.59
N ILE A 327 3.88 -9.65 -74.21
CA ILE A 327 2.88 -10.34 -74.98
C ILE A 327 2.70 -9.65 -76.34
N ALA A 328 2.56 -8.32 -76.38
CA ALA A 328 2.41 -7.52 -77.60
C ALA A 328 3.63 -7.62 -78.54
N ARG A 329 4.81 -7.92 -78.01
CA ARG A 329 6.06 -8.13 -78.77
C ARG A 329 6.30 -9.60 -79.16
N GLY A 330 5.38 -10.52 -78.82
CA GLY A 330 5.44 -11.91 -79.23
C GLY A 330 6.35 -12.83 -78.43
N TYR A 331 6.72 -12.49 -77.16
CA TYR A 331 7.51 -13.34 -76.30
C TYR A 331 6.71 -14.57 -75.87
N GLN A 332 7.44 -15.68 -75.62
CA GLN A 332 6.84 -16.91 -75.08
C GLN A 332 6.56 -16.78 -73.58
N ASN A 333 5.62 -17.56 -73.04
CA ASN A 333 5.23 -17.48 -71.64
C ASN A 333 6.36 -17.69 -70.65
N GLU A 334 7.23 -18.67 -70.97
CA GLU A 334 8.42 -18.99 -70.13
C GLU A 334 9.35 -17.80 -70.00
N ASP A 335 9.63 -17.09 -71.10
CA ASP A 335 10.48 -15.89 -71.10
C ASP A 335 9.80 -14.73 -70.35
N ILE A 336 8.50 -14.57 -70.49
CA ILE A 336 7.72 -13.53 -69.76
C ILE A 336 7.77 -13.79 -68.25
N CYS A 337 7.52 -15.04 -67.80
CA CYS A 337 7.58 -15.40 -66.37
C CYS A 337 8.94 -15.14 -65.79
N ALA A 338 10.04 -15.51 -66.50
CA ALA A 338 11.41 -15.33 -66.06
C ALA A 338 11.80 -13.84 -65.96
N ILE A 339 11.36 -12.97 -66.88
CA ILE A 339 11.74 -11.55 -66.90
C ILE A 339 10.86 -10.70 -65.99
N ALA A 340 9.55 -10.98 -65.95
CA ALA A 340 8.62 -10.23 -65.12
C ALA A 340 8.47 -10.73 -63.70
N GLU A 341 9.19 -11.82 -63.39
CA GLU A 341 9.14 -12.50 -62.05
C GLU A 341 7.70 -12.80 -61.62
N CYS A 342 6.87 -13.32 -62.53
CA CYS A 342 5.46 -13.59 -62.30
C CYS A 342 5.08 -15.04 -62.58
N SER A 343 3.89 -15.47 -62.13
CA SER A 343 3.39 -16.81 -62.40
C SER A 343 2.83 -16.94 -63.83
N GLU A 344 2.81 -18.18 -64.35
CA GLU A 344 2.27 -18.48 -65.64
C GLU A 344 0.76 -18.23 -65.74
N GLU A 345 0.05 -18.44 -64.62
CA GLU A 345 -1.39 -18.13 -64.49
C GLU A 345 -1.66 -16.65 -64.76
N LEU A 346 -0.85 -15.74 -64.22
CA LEU A 346 -0.99 -14.30 -64.44
C LEU A 346 -0.74 -13.94 -65.91
N VAL A 347 0.23 -14.58 -66.57
CA VAL A 347 0.49 -14.35 -68.00
C VAL A 347 -0.69 -14.81 -68.86
N GLN A 348 -1.28 -15.96 -68.50
CA GLN A 348 -2.45 -16.53 -69.19
C GLN A 348 -3.67 -15.66 -69.03
N GLU A 349 -3.96 -15.19 -67.79
CA GLU A 349 -5.08 -14.29 -67.47
C GLU A 349 -4.98 -12.99 -68.29
N ILE A 350 -3.78 -12.39 -68.34
CA ILE A 350 -3.56 -11.17 -69.11
C ILE A 350 -3.70 -11.38 -70.63
N ARG A 351 -3.38 -12.59 -71.16
CA ARG A 351 -3.57 -12.94 -72.58
C ARG A 351 -5.04 -13.09 -72.95
N GLU A 352 -5.85 -13.60 -72.02
CA GLU A 352 -7.29 -13.75 -72.23
C GLU A 352 -8.03 -12.37 -72.23
N ASP A 353 -7.42 -11.36 -71.53
CA ASP A 353 -7.92 -10.01 -71.42
C ASP A 353 -7.50 -9.05 -72.58
N ILE A 354 -6.61 -9.52 -73.53
CA ILE A 354 -6.13 -8.76 -74.68
C ILE A 354 -6.78 -9.26 -75.97
#